data_8355685db63da323f92250c58c115863
#
_entry.id   8355685db63da323f92250c58c115863
#
_cell.length_a   1.000
_cell.length_b   1.000
_cell.length_c   1.000
_cell.angle_alpha   90.00
_cell.angle_beta   90.00
_cell.angle_gamma   90.00
#
_symmetry.space_group_name_H-M   'P 1'
#
loop_
_entity.id
_entity.type
_entity.pdbx_description
1 polymer ?
#
loop_
_entity_poly.entity_id
_entity_poly.type
_entity_poly.pdbx_seq_one_letter_code
_entity_poly.pdbx_strand_id
1 'polypeptide(L)'
;FPNKRSGVFFRNYLMEQASGHPLILPHITTIGELMSSFSSLAEASRLDRLFLLYEEYSKLSDDISDFDRFLFWGEMILADFDDVDLNLADASKLFLNLKRYREVNAYYLTPEQEEILSRYWGGQFVQHSPHEFWSHLKKEEDSELEQKFLKLWEVLGPLYDNYHAVLRRGGLGSRGMIARDAVNIVASHDGSVLPYRRYVFIGFNVLSLAEIRLFDILRERGIADFYWDIASPAIFSEGNKASRFMSRNQRCFPSRYELSDDSDCRFPQIIVSGVPSGVGQAKEAGRLLAEWVEAGVISNPGNAINTAIVLPDETLFVPMAHSVPDNITALNVTMGFPLRATSFASFVSSVVSLQLRAQRSRDEWYFFYEDVNTLVSHPLLRDVDSDGCDMVLKSIRDRRLFLVPECEICDNYPLLAPFFKALHD
;
A
#
# COMPACT_ATOMS: atom_id res chain seq x y z
N PHE A 1 15.37 10.23 2.89
CA PHE A 1 15.28 8.78 3.08
C PHE A 1 14.08 8.20 2.30
N PRO A 2 14.10 6.91 1.92
CA PRO A 2 12.96 6.29 1.25
C PRO A 2 11.73 6.14 2.17
N ASN A 3 11.94 6.00 3.48
CA ASN A 3 10.89 5.83 4.47
C ASN A 3 11.25 6.48 5.82
N LYS A 4 10.23 6.68 6.67
CA LYS A 4 10.37 7.33 7.99
C LYS A 4 11.28 6.55 8.94
N ARG A 5 11.25 5.22 8.87
CA ARG A 5 12.03 4.36 9.76
C ARG A 5 13.53 4.56 9.59
N SER A 6 14.01 4.60 8.34
CA SER A 6 15.43 4.86 8.04
C SER A 6 15.88 6.20 8.66
N GLY A 7 15.01 7.22 8.61
CA GLY A 7 15.29 8.51 9.25
C GLY A 7 15.38 8.44 10.78
N VAL A 8 14.57 7.59 11.43
CA VAL A 8 14.62 7.38 12.89
C VAL A 8 15.94 6.71 13.28
N PHE A 9 16.34 5.64 12.58
CA PHE A 9 17.62 4.97 12.82
C PHE A 9 18.80 5.92 12.59
N PHE A 10 18.78 6.68 11.52
CA PHE A 10 19.82 7.67 11.25
C PHE A 10 19.95 8.71 12.36
N ARG A 11 18.82 9.18 12.89
CA ARG A 11 18.81 10.09 14.04
C ARG A 11 19.48 9.45 15.27
N ASN A 12 19.14 8.20 15.57
CA ASN A 12 19.72 7.48 16.70
C ASN A 12 21.24 7.34 16.55
N TYR A 13 21.73 6.95 15.38
CA TYR A 13 23.17 6.88 15.11
C TYR A 13 23.88 8.24 15.23
N LEU A 14 23.24 9.31 14.74
CA LEU A 14 23.81 10.66 14.94
C LEU A 14 23.89 11.04 16.42
N MET A 15 22.90 10.70 17.23
CA MET A 15 22.91 10.97 18.67
C MET A 15 23.98 10.16 19.39
N GLU A 16 24.16 8.90 19.04
CA GLU A 16 25.24 8.04 19.57
C GLU A 16 26.61 8.63 19.22
N GLN A 17 26.83 9.03 17.99
CA GLN A 17 28.10 9.63 17.52
C GLN A 17 28.37 10.99 18.17
N ALA A 18 27.35 11.74 18.57
CA ALA A 18 27.51 13.02 19.23
C ALA A 18 28.12 12.90 20.64
N SER A 19 28.10 11.68 21.24
CA SER A 19 28.78 11.37 22.51
C SER A 19 28.53 12.41 23.62
N GLY A 20 27.30 12.91 23.74
CA GLY A 20 26.86 13.91 24.71
C GLY A 20 27.15 15.38 24.34
N HIS A 21 27.80 15.65 23.23
CA HIS A 21 27.94 17.02 22.72
C HIS A 21 26.63 17.51 22.07
N PRO A 22 26.29 18.81 22.19
CA PRO A 22 25.12 19.37 21.55
C PRO A 22 25.26 19.27 20.02
N LEU A 23 24.29 18.66 19.35
CA LEU A 23 24.25 18.50 17.91
C LEU A 23 23.02 19.19 17.34
N ILE A 24 23.22 20.04 16.33
CA ILE A 24 22.10 20.55 15.53
C ILE A 24 21.75 19.49 14.49
N LEU A 25 20.59 18.85 14.66
CA LEU A 25 20.14 17.83 13.74
C LEU A 25 19.76 18.44 12.38
N PRO A 26 20.12 17.79 11.27
CA PRO A 26 19.59 18.14 9.97
C PRO A 26 18.08 17.91 9.91
N HIS A 27 17.40 18.55 8.97
CA HIS A 27 16.02 18.22 8.68
C HIS A 27 15.96 16.82 8.03
N ILE A 28 15.35 15.87 8.71
CA ILE A 28 15.22 14.48 8.27
C ILE A 28 13.80 14.27 7.74
N THR A 29 13.70 13.88 6.47
CA THR A 29 12.41 13.71 5.78
C THR A 29 12.45 12.53 4.83
N THR A 30 11.28 12.11 4.37
CA THR A 30 11.15 11.10 3.31
C THR A 30 11.12 11.75 1.92
N ILE A 31 11.41 10.96 0.89
CA ILE A 31 11.36 11.46 -0.50
C ILE A 31 9.94 11.92 -0.88
N GLY A 32 8.91 11.22 -0.42
CA GLY A 32 7.52 11.62 -0.66
C GLY A 32 7.19 12.97 -0.01
N GLU A 33 7.57 13.19 1.26
CA GLU A 33 7.40 14.47 1.95
C GLU A 33 8.21 15.58 1.28
N LEU A 34 9.41 15.29 0.82
CA LEU A 34 10.24 16.25 0.08
C LEU A 34 9.56 16.66 -1.23
N MET A 35 9.07 15.71 -2.02
CA MET A 35 8.34 16.00 -3.26
C MET A 35 7.07 16.78 -2.99
N SER A 36 6.31 16.42 -1.95
CA SER A 36 5.11 17.17 -1.55
C SER A 36 5.44 18.63 -1.15
N SER A 37 6.62 18.87 -0.56
CA SER A 37 7.04 20.24 -0.20
C SER A 37 7.40 21.11 -1.40
N PHE A 38 7.71 20.52 -2.55
CA PHE A 38 7.98 21.24 -3.80
C PHE A 38 6.75 21.39 -4.68
N SER A 39 5.75 20.52 -4.51
CA SER A 39 4.53 20.53 -5.30
C SER A 39 3.54 21.59 -4.81
N SER A 40 2.73 22.10 -5.71
CA SER A 40 1.58 22.95 -5.42
C SER A 40 0.32 22.13 -5.04
N LEU A 41 0.37 20.81 -5.16
CA LEU A 41 -0.77 19.91 -4.95
C LEU A 41 -0.71 19.29 -3.55
N ALA A 42 -1.87 19.18 -2.89
CA ALA A 42 -2.06 18.38 -1.69
C ALA A 42 -2.47 16.95 -2.04
N GLU A 43 -2.04 15.96 -1.26
CA GLU A 43 -2.39 14.57 -1.51
C GLU A 43 -3.88 14.32 -1.23
N ALA A 44 -4.60 13.84 -2.25
CA ALA A 44 -5.99 13.44 -2.15
C ALA A 44 -6.13 12.09 -1.44
N SER A 45 -7.18 11.93 -0.62
CA SER A 45 -7.45 10.64 0.02
C SER A 45 -7.73 9.55 -1.02
N ARG A 46 -7.47 8.29 -0.66
CA ARG A 46 -7.72 7.15 -1.55
C ARG A 46 -9.19 7.05 -1.97
N LEU A 47 -10.10 7.29 -1.04
CA LEU A 47 -11.53 7.21 -1.33
C LEU A 47 -11.98 8.35 -2.25
N ASP A 48 -11.56 9.59 -1.99
CA ASP A 48 -11.87 10.72 -2.84
C ASP A 48 -11.37 10.50 -4.27
N ARG A 49 -10.14 9.98 -4.42
CA ARG A 49 -9.58 9.64 -5.73
C ARG A 49 -10.42 8.60 -6.46
N LEU A 50 -10.90 7.59 -5.74
CA LEU A 50 -11.69 6.52 -6.32
C LEU A 50 -13.08 6.98 -6.76
N PHE A 51 -13.75 7.80 -5.92
CA PHE A 51 -15.05 8.39 -6.28
C PHE A 51 -14.93 9.34 -7.46
N LEU A 52 -13.93 10.21 -7.48
CA LEU A 52 -13.69 11.12 -8.60
C LEU A 52 -13.39 10.36 -9.90
N LEU A 53 -12.60 9.28 -9.81
CA LEU A 53 -12.33 8.43 -10.97
C LEU A 53 -13.61 7.77 -11.49
N TYR A 54 -14.47 7.27 -10.59
CA TYR A 54 -15.75 6.67 -10.96
C TYR A 54 -16.69 7.68 -11.61
N GLU A 55 -16.78 8.89 -11.09
CA GLU A 55 -17.58 9.96 -11.67
C GLU A 55 -17.11 10.29 -13.10
N GLU A 56 -15.80 10.41 -13.33
CA GLU A 56 -15.26 10.69 -14.66
C GLU A 56 -15.40 9.49 -15.60
N TYR A 57 -15.24 8.26 -15.09
CA TYR A 57 -15.49 7.04 -15.86
C TYR A 57 -16.95 6.94 -16.32
N SER A 58 -17.89 7.22 -15.42
CA SER A 58 -19.34 7.17 -15.73
C SER A 58 -19.80 8.19 -16.79
N LYS A 59 -19.03 9.27 -16.99
CA LYS A 59 -19.27 10.25 -18.07
C LYS A 59 -18.76 9.79 -19.43
N LEU A 60 -17.80 8.87 -19.45
CA LEU A 60 -17.09 8.43 -20.65
C LEU A 60 -17.57 7.05 -21.16
N SER A 61 -18.19 6.28 -20.29
CA SER A 61 -18.64 4.90 -20.59
C SER A 61 -20.15 4.78 -20.54
N ASP A 62 -20.73 4.16 -21.56
CA ASP A 62 -22.15 3.80 -21.58
C ASP A 62 -22.45 2.60 -20.66
N ASP A 63 -21.44 1.84 -20.28
CA ASP A 63 -21.54 0.71 -19.36
C ASP A 63 -21.34 1.20 -17.93
N ILE A 64 -22.41 1.77 -17.37
CA ILE A 64 -22.43 2.22 -15.97
C ILE A 64 -22.58 0.98 -15.10
N SER A 65 -21.45 0.35 -14.77
CA SER A 65 -21.42 -0.67 -13.73
C SER A 65 -21.62 0.00 -12.36
N ASP A 66 -22.30 -0.70 -11.43
CA ASP A 66 -22.40 -0.25 -10.06
C ASP A 66 -21.01 0.04 -9.48
N PHE A 67 -20.92 1.02 -8.57
CA PHE A 67 -19.66 1.42 -7.93
C PHE A 67 -18.89 0.24 -7.35
N ASP A 68 -19.59 -0.73 -6.75
CA ASP A 68 -18.98 -1.93 -6.17
C ASP A 68 -18.21 -2.77 -7.20
N ARG A 69 -18.73 -2.87 -8.42
CA ARG A 69 -18.04 -3.56 -9.51
C ARG A 69 -16.88 -2.76 -10.06
N PHE A 70 -17.01 -1.44 -10.07
CA PHE A 70 -15.94 -0.55 -10.49
C PHE A 70 -14.79 -0.51 -9.50
N LEU A 71 -15.02 -0.72 -8.21
CA LEU A 71 -14.04 -0.59 -7.14
C LEU A 71 -12.72 -1.30 -7.45
N PHE A 72 -12.80 -2.56 -7.87
CA PHE A 72 -11.61 -3.36 -8.19
C PHE A 72 -10.82 -2.79 -9.36
N TRP A 73 -11.50 -2.45 -10.44
CA TRP A 73 -10.89 -1.85 -11.63
C TRP A 73 -10.39 -0.43 -11.36
N GLY A 74 -11.15 0.34 -10.62
CA GLY A 74 -10.80 1.71 -10.25
C GLY A 74 -9.49 1.76 -9.47
N GLU A 75 -9.25 0.84 -8.55
CA GLU A 75 -7.99 0.76 -7.83
C GLU A 75 -6.79 0.40 -8.72
N MET A 76 -6.98 -0.50 -9.67
CA MET A 76 -5.93 -0.83 -10.64
C MET A 76 -5.61 0.38 -11.52
N ILE A 77 -6.63 1.05 -12.04
CA ILE A 77 -6.44 2.25 -12.89
C ILE A 77 -5.74 3.37 -12.10
N LEU A 78 -6.09 3.59 -10.84
CA LEU A 78 -5.41 4.58 -10.00
C LEU A 78 -3.94 4.25 -9.79
N ALA A 79 -3.60 2.98 -9.60
CA ALA A 79 -2.22 2.53 -9.47
C ALA A 79 -1.44 2.73 -10.79
N ASP A 80 -2.05 2.37 -11.92
CA ASP A 80 -1.44 2.54 -13.24
C ASP A 80 -1.23 4.02 -13.58
N PHE A 81 -2.16 4.90 -13.24
CA PHE A 81 -2.03 6.34 -13.44
C PHE A 81 -0.91 6.93 -12.57
N ASP A 82 -0.81 6.47 -11.31
CA ASP A 82 0.32 6.85 -10.44
C ASP A 82 1.66 6.40 -11.04
N ASP A 83 1.72 5.20 -11.61
CA ASP A 83 2.93 4.68 -12.24
C ASP A 83 3.31 5.46 -13.51
N VAL A 84 2.34 5.85 -14.32
CA VAL A 84 2.55 6.74 -15.50
C VAL A 84 3.19 8.06 -15.04
N ASP A 85 2.69 8.64 -13.97
CA ASP A 85 3.21 9.90 -13.44
C ASP A 85 4.58 9.76 -12.78
N LEU A 86 4.77 8.74 -11.92
CA LEU A 86 6.04 8.45 -11.24
C LEU A 86 7.17 8.17 -12.23
N ASN A 87 6.83 7.58 -13.38
CA ASN A 87 7.78 7.31 -14.43
C ASN A 87 7.84 8.42 -15.50
N LEU A 88 7.22 9.57 -15.25
CA LEU A 88 7.23 10.73 -16.15
C LEU A 88 6.84 10.37 -17.59
N ALA A 89 6.06 9.30 -17.78
CA ALA A 89 5.69 8.82 -19.09
C ALA A 89 4.78 9.85 -19.80
N ASP A 90 4.90 9.91 -21.12
CA ASP A 90 3.99 10.69 -21.95
C ASP A 90 2.67 9.93 -22.11
N ALA A 91 1.70 10.25 -21.27
CA ALA A 91 0.41 9.58 -21.19
C ALA A 91 -0.32 9.61 -22.55
N SER A 92 -0.21 10.73 -23.29
CA SER A 92 -0.88 10.86 -24.59
C SER A 92 -0.32 9.88 -25.62
N LYS A 93 0.99 9.69 -25.63
CA LYS A 93 1.63 8.68 -26.52
C LYS A 93 1.36 7.26 -26.04
N LEU A 94 1.40 7.03 -24.73
CA LEU A 94 1.16 5.72 -24.14
C LEU A 94 -0.25 5.22 -24.53
N PHE A 95 -1.27 6.00 -24.22
CA PHE A 95 -2.65 5.61 -24.49
C PHE A 95 -3.01 5.60 -25.99
N LEU A 96 -2.39 6.48 -26.80
CA LEU A 96 -2.54 6.46 -28.26
C LEU A 96 -1.94 5.18 -28.84
N ASN A 97 -0.75 4.77 -28.38
CA ASN A 97 -0.10 3.54 -28.86
C ASN A 97 -0.91 2.31 -28.50
N LEU A 98 -1.49 2.26 -27.31
CA LEU A 98 -2.39 1.18 -26.91
C LEU A 98 -3.64 1.11 -27.81
N LYS A 99 -4.23 2.25 -28.16
CA LYS A 99 -5.35 2.32 -29.09
C LYS A 99 -4.95 1.87 -30.52
N ARG A 100 -3.76 2.26 -30.97
CA ARG A 100 -3.22 1.91 -32.31
C ARG A 100 -2.57 0.55 -32.38
N TYR A 101 -2.34 -0.12 -31.25
CA TYR A 101 -1.70 -1.45 -31.20
C TYR A 101 -2.47 -2.49 -32.06
N ARG A 102 -3.76 -2.26 -32.29
CA ARG A 102 -4.56 -3.02 -33.24
C ARG A 102 -4.14 -2.81 -34.70
N GLU A 103 -3.54 -1.65 -35.02
CA GLU A 103 -3.15 -1.25 -36.38
C GLU A 103 -1.68 -1.52 -36.71
N VAL A 104 -0.84 -1.68 -35.69
CA VAL A 104 0.62 -1.80 -35.84
C VAL A 104 1.09 -3.18 -35.38
N ASN A 105 1.59 -3.97 -36.32
CA ASN A 105 2.28 -5.23 -36.04
C ASN A 105 3.36 -5.05 -34.97
N ALA A 106 3.49 -6.04 -34.07
CA ALA A 106 4.29 -6.11 -32.84
C ALA A 106 5.81 -5.83 -32.94
N TYR A 107 6.27 -5.06 -33.91
CA TYR A 107 7.69 -4.83 -34.19
C TYR A 107 8.32 -3.65 -33.46
N TYR A 108 7.61 -2.93 -32.58
CA TYR A 108 8.09 -1.66 -32.01
C TYR A 108 8.14 -1.57 -30.49
N LEU A 109 8.02 -2.67 -29.79
CA LEU A 109 8.31 -2.67 -28.35
C LEU A 109 9.84 -2.71 -28.14
N THR A 110 10.38 -1.76 -27.40
CA THR A 110 11.78 -1.89 -26.97
C THR A 110 11.89 -3.04 -25.97
N PRO A 111 13.06 -3.69 -25.83
CA PRO A 111 13.27 -4.73 -24.81
C PRO A 111 12.89 -4.31 -23.41
N GLU A 112 12.99 -3.02 -23.09
CA GLU A 112 12.57 -2.44 -21.81
C GLU A 112 11.05 -2.37 -21.65
N GLN A 113 10.33 -2.13 -22.73
CA GLN A 113 8.84 -2.15 -22.76
C GLN A 113 8.30 -3.58 -22.69
N GLU A 114 8.98 -4.55 -23.32
CA GLU A 114 8.66 -5.98 -23.19
C GLU A 114 8.91 -6.46 -21.75
N GLU A 115 9.98 -6.00 -21.09
CA GLU A 115 10.25 -6.33 -19.69
C GLU A 115 9.17 -5.73 -18.74
N ILE A 116 8.69 -4.53 -19.01
CA ILE A 116 7.61 -3.89 -18.26
C ILE A 116 6.30 -4.66 -18.44
N LEU A 117 5.91 -4.99 -19.65
CA LEU A 117 4.70 -5.74 -19.94
C LEU A 117 4.74 -7.16 -19.34
N SER A 118 5.88 -7.86 -19.41
CA SER A 118 6.04 -9.17 -18.80
C SER A 118 5.97 -9.14 -17.27
N ARG A 119 6.34 -8.03 -16.65
CA ARG A 119 6.28 -7.82 -15.20
C ARG A 119 4.86 -7.59 -14.70
N TYR A 120 4.03 -6.83 -15.44
CA TYR A 120 2.67 -6.50 -15.06
C TYR A 120 1.67 -7.65 -15.25
N TRP A 121 1.91 -8.53 -16.22
CA TRP A 121 0.94 -9.55 -16.62
C TRP A 121 1.25 -10.97 -16.12
N GLY A 122 2.26 -11.12 -15.26
CA GLY A 122 2.61 -12.36 -14.55
C GLY A 122 3.37 -13.37 -15.40
N GLY A 123 4.08 -14.28 -14.73
CA GLY A 123 5.02 -15.25 -15.32
C GLY A 123 4.48 -16.26 -16.35
N GLN A 124 3.22 -16.22 -16.72
CA GLN A 124 2.67 -17.00 -17.82
C GLN A 124 3.00 -16.39 -19.20
N PHE A 125 3.40 -15.13 -19.25
CA PHE A 125 3.78 -14.44 -20.49
C PHE A 125 5.19 -14.78 -21.00
N VAL A 126 6.03 -15.37 -20.15
CA VAL A 126 7.43 -15.66 -20.48
C VAL A 126 7.57 -16.85 -21.44
N GLN A 127 6.55 -17.67 -21.62
CA GLN A 127 6.61 -18.86 -22.51
C GLN A 127 6.10 -18.63 -23.94
N HIS A 128 5.37 -17.55 -24.17
CA HIS A 128 4.85 -17.23 -25.50
C HIS A 128 5.21 -15.78 -25.85
N SER A 129 5.73 -15.56 -27.04
CA SER A 129 5.97 -14.19 -27.51
C SER A 129 4.65 -13.39 -27.47
N PRO A 130 4.65 -12.07 -27.24
CA PRO A 130 3.44 -11.26 -27.33
C PRO A 130 2.66 -11.51 -28.60
N HIS A 131 3.35 -11.83 -29.70
CA HIS A 131 2.76 -12.19 -30.99
C HIS A 131 1.93 -13.48 -30.94
N GLU A 132 2.35 -14.51 -30.18
CA GLU A 132 1.59 -15.78 -30.07
C GLU A 132 0.33 -15.60 -29.22
N PHE A 133 0.42 -14.84 -28.12
CA PHE A 133 -0.75 -14.50 -27.32
C PHE A 133 -1.83 -13.78 -28.14
N TRP A 134 -1.44 -12.73 -28.86
CA TRP A 134 -2.37 -11.99 -29.71
C TRP A 134 -2.84 -12.76 -30.95
N SER A 135 -2.06 -13.72 -31.44
CA SER A 135 -2.47 -14.60 -32.54
C SER A 135 -3.53 -15.63 -32.12
N HIS A 136 -3.52 -16.04 -30.86
CA HIS A 136 -4.59 -16.89 -30.32
C HIS A 136 -5.91 -16.13 -30.12
N LEU A 137 -5.83 -14.87 -29.67
CA LEU A 137 -7.00 -13.98 -29.58
C LEU A 137 -7.62 -13.64 -30.94
N LYS A 138 -6.85 -13.71 -32.02
CA LYS A 138 -7.35 -13.46 -33.40
C LYS A 138 -8.12 -14.63 -34.03
N LYS A 139 -8.17 -15.79 -33.40
CA LYS A 139 -8.72 -17.02 -34.02
C LYS A 139 -10.14 -17.39 -33.62
N GLU A 140 -10.71 -16.77 -32.61
CA GLU A 140 -12.10 -16.97 -32.23
C GLU A 140 -12.87 -15.67 -32.31
N GLU A 141 -14.08 -15.72 -32.91
CA GLU A 141 -14.99 -14.59 -33.04
C GLU A 141 -15.10 -13.76 -31.78
N ASP A 142 -14.99 -12.44 -31.91
CA ASP A 142 -14.97 -11.40 -30.84
C ASP A 142 -15.76 -11.82 -29.59
N SER A 143 -15.06 -12.28 -28.57
CA SER A 143 -15.72 -12.61 -27.31
C SER A 143 -16.22 -11.32 -26.66
N GLU A 144 -17.35 -11.37 -26.02
CA GLU A 144 -17.97 -10.23 -25.29
C GLU A 144 -16.97 -9.58 -24.32
N LEU A 145 -16.03 -10.38 -23.80
CA LEU A 145 -14.95 -9.97 -22.92
C LEU A 145 -13.90 -9.11 -23.64
N GLU A 146 -13.57 -9.46 -24.89
CA GLU A 146 -12.61 -8.71 -25.71
C GLU A 146 -13.16 -7.35 -26.11
N GLN A 147 -14.44 -7.26 -26.44
CA GLN A 147 -15.09 -5.99 -26.74
C GLN A 147 -15.16 -5.08 -25.52
N LYS A 148 -15.45 -5.60 -24.32
CA LYS A 148 -15.42 -4.85 -23.07
C LYS A 148 -14.01 -4.35 -22.75
N PHE A 149 -13.01 -5.19 -22.94
CA PHE A 149 -11.61 -4.82 -22.75
C PHE A 149 -11.16 -3.71 -23.70
N LEU A 150 -11.49 -3.81 -24.98
CA LEU A 150 -11.14 -2.77 -25.97
C LEU A 150 -11.85 -1.43 -25.70
N LYS A 151 -13.11 -1.46 -25.26
CA LYS A 151 -13.83 -0.26 -24.84
C LYS A 151 -13.15 0.44 -23.67
N LEU A 152 -12.66 -0.33 -22.66
CA LEU A 152 -11.93 0.23 -21.54
C LEU A 152 -10.67 0.98 -22.01
N TRP A 153 -9.90 0.40 -22.94
CA TRP A 153 -8.69 1.05 -23.49
C TRP A 153 -8.97 2.34 -24.24
N GLU A 154 -10.12 2.43 -24.92
CA GLU A 154 -10.52 3.67 -25.58
C GLU A 154 -10.83 4.81 -24.61
N VAL A 155 -11.27 4.46 -23.42
CA VAL A 155 -11.65 5.41 -22.37
C VAL A 155 -10.45 5.85 -21.51
N LEU A 156 -9.40 5.03 -21.37
CA LEU A 156 -8.28 5.29 -20.43
C LEU A 156 -7.56 6.63 -20.66
N GLY A 157 -7.30 7.01 -21.91
CA GLY A 157 -6.65 8.29 -22.20
C GLY A 157 -7.49 9.50 -21.77
N PRO A 158 -8.73 9.65 -22.27
CA PRO A 158 -9.65 10.69 -21.81
C PRO A 158 -9.90 10.65 -20.30
N LEU A 159 -10.00 9.47 -19.71
CA LEU A 159 -10.19 9.30 -18.26
C LEU A 159 -8.99 9.84 -17.47
N TYR A 160 -7.77 9.53 -17.90
CA TYR A 160 -6.55 10.07 -17.30
C TYR A 160 -6.56 11.60 -17.32
N ASP A 161 -6.82 12.20 -18.48
CA ASP A 161 -6.83 13.65 -18.63
C ASP A 161 -7.91 14.33 -17.78
N ASN A 162 -9.14 13.80 -17.79
CA ASN A 162 -10.26 14.33 -17.01
C ASN A 162 -9.99 14.21 -15.51
N TYR A 163 -9.57 13.03 -15.05
CA TYR A 163 -9.25 12.78 -13.65
C TYR A 163 -8.16 13.73 -13.13
N HIS A 164 -7.08 13.91 -13.89
CA HIS A 164 -6.02 14.85 -13.56
C HIS A 164 -6.52 16.30 -13.52
N ALA A 165 -7.37 16.69 -14.46
CA ALA A 165 -7.94 18.02 -14.52
C ALA A 165 -8.86 18.31 -13.34
N VAL A 166 -9.66 17.34 -12.89
CA VAL A 166 -10.54 17.49 -11.71
C VAL A 166 -9.71 17.64 -10.44
N LEU A 167 -8.74 16.78 -10.22
CA LEU A 167 -7.86 16.88 -9.05
C LEU A 167 -7.11 18.21 -9.00
N ARG A 168 -6.50 18.64 -10.09
CA ARG A 168 -5.77 19.91 -10.17
C ARG A 168 -6.66 21.11 -9.90
N ARG A 169 -7.91 21.13 -10.37
CA ARG A 169 -8.86 22.19 -10.05
C ARG A 169 -9.15 22.30 -8.55
N GLY A 170 -9.13 21.17 -7.84
CA GLY A 170 -9.25 21.13 -6.38
C GLY A 170 -7.95 21.44 -5.61
N GLY A 171 -6.84 21.69 -6.30
CA GLY A 171 -5.51 21.80 -5.65
C GLY A 171 -5.02 20.46 -5.09
N LEU A 172 -5.57 19.35 -5.59
CA LEU A 172 -5.30 18.00 -5.14
C LEU A 172 -4.48 17.23 -6.18
N GLY A 173 -3.81 16.18 -5.73
CA GLY A 173 -3.09 15.27 -6.60
C GLY A 173 -2.97 13.88 -6.02
N SER A 174 -2.69 12.92 -6.88
CA SER A 174 -2.21 11.61 -6.48
C SER A 174 -0.70 11.68 -6.16
N ARG A 175 -0.17 10.62 -5.58
CA ARG A 175 1.28 10.55 -5.29
C ARG A 175 2.13 10.74 -6.54
N GLY A 176 1.74 10.13 -7.65
CA GLY A 176 2.41 10.27 -8.94
C GLY A 176 2.34 11.69 -9.48
N MET A 177 1.15 12.30 -9.45
CA MET A 177 0.94 13.69 -9.87
C MET A 177 1.82 14.67 -9.06
N ILE A 178 1.88 14.49 -7.74
CA ILE A 178 2.71 15.31 -6.85
C ILE A 178 4.18 15.16 -7.22
N ALA A 179 4.66 13.94 -7.46
CA ALA A 179 6.04 13.70 -7.84
C ALA A 179 6.39 14.37 -9.20
N ARG A 180 5.52 14.21 -10.20
CA ARG A 180 5.67 14.84 -11.52
C ARG A 180 5.65 16.37 -11.42
N ASP A 181 4.71 16.93 -10.65
CA ASP A 181 4.59 18.37 -10.42
C ASP A 181 5.83 18.93 -9.73
N ALA A 182 6.30 18.29 -8.66
CA ALA A 182 7.51 18.64 -7.94
C ALA A 182 8.74 18.71 -8.86
N VAL A 183 8.93 17.70 -9.70
CA VAL A 183 10.04 17.66 -10.67
C VAL A 183 9.95 18.82 -11.66
N ASN A 184 8.74 19.11 -12.18
CA ASN A 184 8.54 20.22 -13.13
C ASN A 184 8.79 21.58 -12.48
N ILE A 185 8.33 21.78 -11.26
CA ILE A 185 8.54 23.03 -10.51
C ILE A 185 10.04 23.22 -10.22
N VAL A 186 10.71 22.17 -9.71
CA VAL A 186 12.15 22.26 -9.43
C VAL A 186 12.96 22.46 -10.71
N ALA A 187 12.57 21.86 -11.83
CA ALA A 187 13.25 22.05 -13.13
C ALA A 187 13.10 23.47 -13.67
N SER A 188 11.93 24.10 -13.51
CA SER A 188 11.61 25.41 -14.10
C SER A 188 12.08 26.63 -13.29
N HIS A 189 12.47 26.44 -12.01
CA HIS A 189 12.85 27.54 -11.13
C HIS A 189 14.37 27.54 -10.84
N ASP A 190 14.97 28.71 -10.80
CA ASP A 190 16.42 28.95 -10.57
C ASP A 190 16.87 28.74 -9.11
N GLY A 191 16.28 27.78 -8.39
CA GLY A 191 16.66 27.45 -7.02
C GLY A 191 15.91 28.23 -5.93
N SER A 192 15.07 29.20 -6.26
CA SER A 192 14.25 29.98 -5.29
C SER A 192 13.24 29.12 -4.51
N VAL A 193 12.90 27.95 -5.06
CA VAL A 193 11.96 26.98 -4.46
C VAL A 193 12.67 26.01 -3.50
N LEU A 194 14.01 26.02 -3.48
CA LEU A 194 14.80 25.06 -2.71
C LEU A 194 15.21 25.66 -1.36
N PRO A 195 14.54 25.27 -0.24
CA PRO A 195 14.77 25.88 1.08
C PRO A 195 16.12 25.50 1.71
N TYR A 196 16.78 24.45 1.22
CA TYR A 196 18.02 23.94 1.82
C TYR A 196 19.22 24.15 0.91
N ARG A 197 20.37 24.43 1.52
CA ARG A 197 21.64 24.58 0.80
C ARG A 197 22.20 23.27 0.28
N ARG A 198 21.81 22.15 0.90
CA ARG A 198 22.27 20.81 0.55
C ARG A 198 21.23 19.76 0.86
N TYR A 199 21.10 18.81 -0.04
CA TYR A 199 20.22 17.64 0.05
C TYR A 199 21.08 16.39 0.11
N VAL A 200 20.83 15.52 1.08
CA VAL A 200 21.57 14.27 1.26
C VAL A 200 20.61 13.11 1.15
N PHE A 201 20.82 12.25 0.17
CA PHE A 201 19.98 11.09 -0.11
C PHE A 201 20.67 9.82 0.37
N ILE A 202 20.00 9.06 1.25
CA ILE A 202 20.61 7.91 1.93
C ILE A 202 19.64 6.72 1.89
N GLY A 203 20.16 5.51 1.56
CA GLY A 203 19.46 4.25 1.73
C GLY A 203 18.41 3.93 0.65
N PHE A 204 18.52 4.53 -0.53
CA PHE A 204 17.66 4.22 -1.68
C PHE A 204 18.17 2.99 -2.43
N ASN A 205 17.26 2.25 -3.04
CA ASN A 205 17.57 1.12 -3.91
C ASN A 205 16.91 1.29 -5.28
N VAL A 206 15.62 1.01 -5.40
CA VAL A 206 14.86 1.24 -6.64
C VAL A 206 14.39 2.68 -6.68
N LEU A 207 14.65 3.36 -7.79
CA LEU A 207 14.24 4.74 -8.00
C LEU A 207 13.22 4.81 -9.16
N SER A 208 12.15 5.56 -8.98
CA SER A 208 11.27 5.98 -10.07
C SER A 208 11.98 6.99 -10.98
N LEU A 209 11.48 7.19 -12.20
CA LEU A 209 12.05 8.19 -13.09
C LEU A 209 11.88 9.62 -12.57
N ALA A 210 10.82 9.91 -11.81
CA ALA A 210 10.65 11.19 -11.13
C ALA A 210 11.75 11.42 -10.09
N GLU A 211 12.07 10.40 -9.28
CA GLU A 211 13.18 10.48 -8.31
C GLU A 211 14.54 10.64 -9.01
N ILE A 212 14.80 9.87 -10.05
CA ILE A 212 16.03 10.00 -10.85
C ILE A 212 16.15 11.41 -11.40
N ARG A 213 15.08 11.95 -11.97
CA ARG A 213 15.09 13.30 -12.54
C ARG A 213 15.31 14.39 -11.49
N LEU A 214 14.67 14.27 -10.32
CA LEU A 214 14.90 15.16 -9.20
C LEU A 214 16.37 15.11 -8.75
N PHE A 215 16.93 13.91 -8.59
CA PHE A 215 18.33 13.70 -8.20
C PHE A 215 19.29 14.31 -9.23
N ASP A 216 19.04 14.14 -10.52
CA ASP A 216 19.83 14.75 -11.59
C ASP A 216 19.84 16.28 -11.50
N ILE A 217 18.68 16.90 -11.35
CA ILE A 217 18.56 18.36 -11.24
C ILE A 217 19.35 18.89 -10.05
N LEU A 218 19.20 18.26 -8.88
CA LEU A 218 19.89 18.70 -7.66
C LEU A 218 21.41 18.43 -7.72
N ARG A 219 21.83 17.35 -8.39
CA ARG A 219 23.24 17.04 -8.66
C ARG A 219 23.85 18.06 -9.62
N GLU A 220 23.18 18.37 -10.73
CA GLU A 220 23.63 19.38 -11.71
C GLU A 220 23.82 20.75 -11.08
N ARG A 221 23.00 21.08 -10.08
CA ARG A 221 23.13 22.32 -9.28
C ARG A 221 24.23 22.25 -8.21
N GLY A 222 24.87 21.12 -8.03
CA GLY A 222 25.94 20.93 -7.05
C GLY A 222 25.49 20.95 -5.58
N ILE A 223 24.21 20.71 -5.31
CA ILE A 223 23.61 20.78 -3.98
C ILE A 223 23.12 19.42 -3.46
N ALA A 224 23.40 18.32 -4.14
CA ALA A 224 23.02 16.98 -3.72
C ALA A 224 24.24 16.11 -3.43
N ASP A 225 24.13 15.30 -2.37
CA ASP A 225 25.05 14.22 -2.04
C ASP A 225 24.26 12.92 -1.89
N PHE A 226 24.89 11.80 -2.30
CA PHE A 226 24.24 10.48 -2.35
C PHE A 226 25.07 9.47 -1.58
N TYR A 227 24.40 8.63 -0.79
CA TYR A 227 25.01 7.55 -0.03
C TYR A 227 24.20 6.28 -0.19
N TRP A 228 24.86 5.24 -0.71
CA TRP A 228 24.28 3.96 -1.05
C TRP A 228 24.71 2.93 -0.03
N ASP A 229 23.77 2.14 0.46
CA ASP A 229 24.06 1.03 1.35
C ASP A 229 24.62 -0.15 0.55
N ILE A 230 25.92 -0.31 0.60
CA ILE A 230 26.65 -1.42 -0.01
C ILE A 230 27.07 -2.36 1.11
N ALA A 231 26.13 -3.18 1.54
CA ALA A 231 26.26 -3.99 2.74
C ALA A 231 27.40 -5.05 2.67
N SER A 232 27.78 -5.50 1.49
CA SER A 232 28.85 -6.50 1.35
C SER A 232 29.35 -6.60 -0.09
N PRO A 233 30.66 -6.61 -0.32
CA PRO A 233 31.25 -6.91 -1.63
C PRO A 233 30.81 -8.27 -2.19
N ALA A 234 30.52 -9.26 -1.32
CA ALA A 234 30.04 -10.58 -1.73
C ALA A 234 28.61 -10.55 -2.32
N ILE A 235 27.77 -9.61 -1.85
CA ILE A 235 26.40 -9.41 -2.38
C ILE A 235 26.46 -8.47 -3.58
N PHE A 236 27.39 -7.51 -3.59
CA PHE A 236 27.56 -6.52 -4.62
C PHE A 236 28.43 -7.05 -5.76
N SER A 237 27.88 -7.96 -6.57
CA SER A 237 28.52 -8.53 -7.74
C SER A 237 27.69 -8.29 -8.99
N GLU A 238 28.34 -8.16 -10.16
CA GLU A 238 27.64 -7.94 -11.44
C GLU A 238 26.66 -9.08 -11.79
N GLY A 239 26.89 -10.29 -11.29
CA GLY A 239 26.03 -11.45 -11.49
C GLY A 239 24.82 -11.50 -10.56
N ASN A 240 24.78 -10.70 -9.48
CA ASN A 240 23.68 -10.72 -8.52
C ASN A 240 22.58 -9.74 -8.92
N LYS A 241 21.40 -10.26 -9.22
CA LYS A 241 20.22 -9.43 -9.58
C LYS A 241 19.83 -8.42 -8.51
N ALA A 242 20.09 -8.71 -7.23
CA ALA A 242 19.82 -7.79 -6.11
C ALA A 242 20.69 -6.52 -6.17
N SER A 243 21.88 -6.58 -6.79
CA SER A 243 22.80 -5.45 -6.91
C SER A 243 22.54 -4.57 -8.14
N ARG A 244 21.66 -5.00 -9.06
CA ARG A 244 21.45 -4.34 -10.36
C ARG A 244 21.11 -2.84 -10.23
N PHE A 245 20.14 -2.52 -9.41
CA PHE A 245 19.71 -1.13 -9.19
C PHE A 245 20.77 -0.33 -8.45
N MET A 246 21.36 -0.90 -7.42
CA MET A 246 22.42 -0.26 -6.63
C MET A 246 23.63 0.07 -7.48
N SER A 247 24.11 -0.86 -8.32
CA SER A 247 25.23 -0.65 -9.23
C SER A 247 24.95 0.46 -10.24
N ARG A 248 23.71 0.55 -10.75
CA ARG A 248 23.29 1.64 -11.63
C ARG A 248 23.29 2.97 -10.88
N ASN A 249 22.68 3.01 -9.71
CA ASN A 249 22.56 4.23 -8.91
C ASN A 249 23.92 4.78 -8.52
N GLN A 250 24.84 3.93 -8.08
CA GLN A 250 26.21 4.33 -7.73
C GLN A 250 26.97 4.92 -8.91
N ARG A 251 26.76 4.39 -10.12
CA ARG A 251 27.38 4.95 -11.34
C ARG A 251 26.77 6.29 -11.74
N CYS A 252 25.45 6.43 -11.63
CA CYS A 252 24.75 7.66 -11.99
C CYS A 252 24.92 8.76 -10.96
N PHE A 253 24.93 8.39 -9.68
CA PHE A 253 24.97 9.28 -8.54
C PHE A 253 26.07 8.84 -7.55
N PRO A 254 27.36 9.05 -7.88
CA PRO A 254 28.43 8.64 -7.01
C PRO A 254 28.40 9.36 -5.66
N SER A 255 28.78 8.67 -4.60
CA SER A 255 28.92 9.25 -3.27
C SER A 255 30.07 10.25 -3.24
N ARG A 256 29.86 11.37 -2.54
CA ARG A 256 30.90 12.40 -2.42
C ARG A 256 32.08 11.94 -1.58
N TYR A 257 31.79 11.17 -0.52
CA TYR A 257 32.80 10.58 0.34
C TYR A 257 32.72 9.07 0.20
N GLU A 258 33.87 8.43 0.10
CA GLU A 258 33.92 6.98 0.13
C GLU A 258 33.50 6.52 1.53
N LEU A 259 32.55 5.61 1.58
CA LEU A 259 32.22 4.89 2.79
C LEU A 259 33.41 3.95 3.05
N SER A 260 33.94 3.93 4.26
CA SER A 260 35.00 3.00 4.65
C SER A 260 34.54 1.59 4.30
N ASP A 261 35.36 0.91 3.49
CA ASP A 261 35.16 -0.50 3.18
C ASP A 261 35.42 -1.28 4.50
N ASP A 262 34.35 -1.60 5.22
CA ASP A 262 34.46 -2.44 6.40
C ASP A 262 34.69 -3.86 5.87
N SER A 263 35.97 -4.16 5.61
CA SER A 263 36.46 -5.41 5.04
C SER A 263 36.16 -6.65 5.91
N ASP A 264 35.59 -6.45 7.07
CA ASP A 264 35.11 -7.48 8.01
C ASP A 264 33.68 -7.99 7.73
N CYS A 265 33.09 -7.65 6.58
CA CYS A 265 31.81 -8.22 6.15
C CYS A 265 31.92 -9.74 5.97
N ARG A 266 31.70 -10.47 7.03
CA ARG A 266 31.58 -11.94 7.00
C ARG A 266 30.26 -12.33 6.36
N PHE A 267 30.30 -13.40 5.56
CA PHE A 267 29.06 -13.98 5.05
C PHE A 267 28.15 -14.38 6.23
N PRO A 268 26.85 -14.04 6.25
CA PRO A 268 25.98 -14.33 7.38
C PRO A 268 25.82 -15.84 7.57
N GLN A 269 25.70 -16.27 8.80
CA GLN A 269 25.28 -17.65 9.10
C GLN A 269 23.79 -17.77 8.74
N ILE A 270 23.48 -18.70 7.85
CA ILE A 270 22.10 -18.96 7.41
C ILE A 270 21.64 -20.30 8.00
N ILE A 271 20.56 -20.26 8.77
CA ILE A 271 19.90 -21.44 9.31
C ILE A 271 18.53 -21.56 8.62
N VAL A 272 18.26 -22.72 8.03
CA VAL A 272 16.98 -23.02 7.38
C VAL A 272 16.28 -24.14 8.16
N SER A 273 15.11 -23.82 8.72
CA SER A 273 14.29 -24.77 9.47
C SER A 273 12.99 -25.06 8.73
N GLY A 274 12.75 -26.32 8.42
CA GLY A 274 11.48 -26.77 7.83
C GLY A 274 10.45 -27.05 8.93
N VAL A 275 9.35 -26.28 8.94
CA VAL A 275 8.30 -26.41 9.95
C VAL A 275 6.92 -26.52 9.28
N PRO A 276 6.07 -27.49 9.72
CA PRO A 276 4.73 -27.61 9.18
C PRO A 276 3.84 -26.45 9.66
N SER A 277 3.08 -25.89 8.76
CA SER A 277 2.12 -24.80 8.94
C SER A 277 2.72 -23.42 9.31
N GLY A 278 1.99 -22.36 8.96
CA GLY A 278 2.40 -20.98 9.27
C GLY A 278 2.45 -20.71 10.79
N VAL A 279 1.50 -21.21 11.56
CA VAL A 279 1.51 -21.10 13.04
C VAL A 279 2.72 -21.82 13.64
N GLY A 280 3.11 -22.97 13.08
CA GLY A 280 4.33 -23.69 13.47
C GLY A 280 5.57 -22.83 13.23
N GLN A 281 5.66 -22.12 12.09
CA GLN A 281 6.76 -21.20 11.78
C GLN A 281 6.85 -20.08 12.82
N ALA A 282 5.71 -19.46 13.20
CA ALA A 282 5.68 -18.45 14.22
C ALA A 282 6.17 -18.94 15.58
N LYS A 283 5.76 -20.14 16.00
CA LYS A 283 6.22 -20.77 17.24
C LYS A 283 7.72 -21.10 17.21
N GLU A 284 8.22 -21.60 16.09
CA GLU A 284 9.64 -21.89 15.91
C GLU A 284 10.48 -20.62 15.97
N ALA A 285 10.01 -19.52 15.34
CA ALA A 285 10.68 -18.23 15.48
C ALA A 285 10.73 -17.75 16.94
N GLY A 286 9.63 -17.91 17.68
CA GLY A 286 9.59 -17.59 19.12
C GLY A 286 10.57 -18.46 19.93
N ARG A 287 10.67 -19.76 19.64
CA ARG A 287 11.62 -20.67 20.27
C ARG A 287 13.07 -20.22 20.01
N LEU A 288 13.40 -19.89 18.78
CA LEU A 288 14.72 -19.39 18.39
C LEU A 288 15.06 -18.07 19.10
N LEU A 289 14.10 -17.16 19.21
CA LEU A 289 14.31 -15.91 19.96
C LEU A 289 14.63 -16.18 21.43
N ALA A 290 13.89 -17.11 22.07
CA ALA A 290 14.17 -17.49 23.47
C ALA A 290 15.58 -18.06 23.61
N GLU A 291 16.00 -18.96 22.75
CA GLU A 291 17.34 -19.54 22.71
C GLU A 291 18.43 -18.47 22.52
N TRP A 292 18.19 -17.50 21.63
CA TRP A 292 19.15 -16.43 21.39
C TRP A 292 19.28 -15.46 22.57
N VAL A 293 18.22 -15.26 23.33
CA VAL A 293 18.27 -14.50 24.59
C VAL A 293 19.06 -15.30 25.64
N GLU A 294 18.78 -16.59 25.82
CA GLU A 294 19.49 -17.46 26.76
C GLU A 294 20.99 -17.60 26.42
N ALA A 295 21.31 -17.72 25.14
CA ALA A 295 22.69 -17.80 24.66
C ALA A 295 23.42 -16.45 24.66
N GLY A 296 22.75 -15.35 25.00
CA GLY A 296 23.35 -14.00 25.02
C GLY A 296 23.59 -13.39 23.66
N VAL A 297 23.06 -14.01 22.57
CA VAL A 297 23.09 -13.43 21.21
C VAL A 297 22.27 -12.15 21.20
N ILE A 298 21.09 -12.16 21.81
CA ILE A 298 20.32 -10.96 22.12
C ILE A 298 20.72 -10.49 23.52
N SER A 299 21.73 -9.64 23.61
CA SER A 299 22.33 -9.21 24.85
C SER A 299 21.42 -8.28 25.67
N ASN A 300 20.50 -7.58 25.06
CA ASN A 300 19.53 -6.69 25.72
C ASN A 300 18.11 -6.96 25.20
N PRO A 301 17.37 -7.88 25.83
CA PRO A 301 15.99 -8.19 25.41
C PRO A 301 15.02 -7.00 25.48
N GLY A 302 15.26 -6.03 26.38
CA GLY A 302 14.47 -4.80 26.50
C GLY A 302 14.71 -3.80 25.36
N ASN A 303 15.80 -3.96 24.61
CA ASN A 303 16.13 -3.11 23.45
C ASN A 303 16.85 -3.93 22.37
N ALA A 304 16.16 -4.92 21.83
CA ALA A 304 16.68 -5.80 20.78
C ALA A 304 16.67 -5.14 19.38
N ILE A 305 17.16 -3.90 19.27
CA ILE A 305 17.10 -3.07 18.05
C ILE A 305 17.80 -3.71 16.84
N ASN A 306 18.77 -4.60 17.09
CA ASN A 306 19.54 -5.30 16.06
C ASN A 306 18.87 -6.62 15.61
N THR A 307 17.69 -6.92 16.14
CA THR A 307 16.95 -8.14 15.80
C THR A 307 15.70 -7.78 15.00
N ALA A 308 15.51 -8.41 13.85
CA ALA A 308 14.33 -8.19 13.01
C ALA A 308 13.63 -9.51 12.70
N ILE A 309 12.30 -9.49 12.77
CA ILE A 309 11.43 -10.57 12.31
C ILE A 309 10.78 -10.10 11.01
N VAL A 310 10.99 -10.81 9.93
CA VAL A 310 10.40 -10.50 8.63
C VAL A 310 9.30 -11.51 8.32
N LEU A 311 8.08 -11.02 8.11
CA LEU A 311 6.91 -11.82 7.78
C LEU A 311 6.54 -11.60 6.31
N PRO A 312 6.86 -12.54 5.41
CA PRO A 312 6.41 -12.46 4.01
C PRO A 312 4.88 -12.57 3.87
N ASP A 313 4.25 -13.28 4.81
CA ASP A 313 2.81 -13.40 4.93
C ASP A 313 2.33 -12.64 6.18
N GLU A 314 1.65 -11.52 5.97
CA GLU A 314 1.15 -10.65 7.05
C GLU A 314 0.11 -11.31 7.94
N THR A 315 -0.56 -12.38 7.47
CA THR A 315 -1.54 -13.13 8.28
C THR A 315 -0.89 -13.82 9.47
N LEU A 316 0.42 -14.05 9.44
CA LEU A 316 1.19 -14.63 10.54
C LEU A 316 1.53 -13.63 11.64
N PHE A 317 1.15 -12.38 11.51
CA PHE A 317 1.45 -11.35 12.53
C PHE A 317 0.91 -11.74 13.93
N VAL A 318 -0.37 -12.10 14.03
CA VAL A 318 -0.99 -12.44 15.31
C VAL A 318 -0.33 -13.67 15.96
N PRO A 319 -0.19 -14.81 15.27
CA PRO A 319 0.58 -15.94 15.80
C PRO A 319 2.01 -15.58 16.23
N MET A 320 2.69 -14.73 15.45
CA MET A 320 4.05 -14.31 15.75
C MET A 320 4.12 -13.43 17.00
N ALA A 321 3.23 -12.44 17.11
CA ALA A 321 3.17 -11.55 18.27
C ALA A 321 2.95 -12.33 19.58
N HIS A 322 2.12 -13.39 19.53
CA HIS A 322 1.90 -14.29 20.67
C HIS A 322 3.03 -15.32 20.91
N SER A 323 3.97 -15.42 19.99
CA SER A 323 5.12 -16.35 20.11
C SER A 323 6.40 -15.64 20.59
N VAL A 324 6.40 -14.30 20.63
CA VAL A 324 7.54 -13.54 21.16
C VAL A 324 7.68 -13.84 22.66
N PRO A 325 8.88 -14.18 23.16
CA PRO A 325 9.10 -14.43 24.57
C PRO A 325 8.81 -13.21 25.46
N ASP A 326 8.25 -13.44 26.65
CA ASP A 326 7.84 -12.37 27.59
C ASP A 326 9.00 -11.47 28.08
N ASN A 327 10.23 -11.97 28.02
CA ASN A 327 11.43 -11.21 28.38
C ASN A 327 11.84 -10.18 27.30
N ILE A 328 11.25 -10.26 26.09
CA ILE A 328 11.38 -9.23 25.05
C ILE A 328 10.26 -8.21 25.25
N THR A 329 10.55 -7.13 25.95
CA THR A 329 9.54 -6.16 26.39
C THR A 329 9.21 -5.07 25.39
N ALA A 330 10.02 -4.91 24.35
CA ALA A 330 9.82 -3.89 23.30
C ALA A 330 9.68 -4.54 21.91
N LEU A 331 8.53 -4.37 21.31
CA LEU A 331 8.24 -4.83 19.95
C LEU A 331 7.81 -3.65 19.09
N ASN A 332 8.54 -3.41 17.98
CA ASN A 332 8.17 -2.40 17.01
C ASN A 332 7.57 -3.06 15.76
N VAL A 333 6.29 -2.84 15.54
CA VAL A 333 5.56 -3.37 14.39
C VAL A 333 5.46 -2.31 13.30
N THR A 334 5.90 -2.63 12.08
CA THR A 334 5.89 -1.70 10.92
C THR A 334 4.91 -2.08 9.83
N MET A 335 4.17 -3.15 10.02
CA MET A 335 3.12 -3.57 9.10
C MET A 335 1.76 -3.08 9.58
N GLY A 336 0.84 -2.81 8.65
CA GLY A 336 -0.56 -2.53 8.98
C GLY A 336 -1.28 -3.80 9.45
N PHE A 337 -2.15 -3.66 10.43
CA PHE A 337 -3.08 -4.74 10.77
C PHE A 337 -4.37 -4.58 9.96
N PRO A 338 -4.78 -5.56 9.15
CA PRO A 338 -5.95 -5.44 8.30
C PRO A 338 -7.22 -5.22 9.13
N LEU A 339 -7.94 -4.13 8.86
CA LEU A 339 -9.20 -3.82 9.56
C LEU A 339 -10.18 -5.00 9.53
N ARG A 340 -10.24 -5.72 8.40
CA ARG A 340 -11.09 -6.92 8.24
C ARG A 340 -10.82 -8.05 9.25
N ALA A 341 -9.64 -8.08 9.84
CA ALA A 341 -9.26 -9.08 10.85
C ALA A 341 -9.55 -8.62 12.30
N THR A 342 -10.16 -7.43 12.46
CA THR A 342 -10.51 -6.89 13.77
C THR A 342 -11.95 -7.25 14.17
N SER A 343 -12.19 -7.30 15.47
CA SER A 343 -13.56 -7.42 16.01
C SER A 343 -14.45 -6.24 15.58
N PHE A 344 -13.88 -5.06 15.37
CA PHE A 344 -14.62 -3.91 14.87
C PHE A 344 -15.18 -4.16 13.46
N ALA A 345 -14.41 -4.75 12.56
CA ALA A 345 -14.90 -5.07 11.21
C ALA A 345 -16.04 -6.11 11.25
N SER A 346 -15.95 -7.14 12.11
CA SER A 346 -17.02 -8.10 12.27
C SER A 346 -18.30 -7.46 12.86
N PHE A 347 -18.12 -6.51 13.79
CA PHE A 347 -19.22 -5.72 14.32
C PHE A 347 -19.93 -4.91 13.24
N VAL A 348 -19.17 -4.12 12.48
CA VAL A 348 -19.72 -3.32 11.37
C VAL A 348 -20.41 -4.22 10.34
N SER A 349 -19.80 -5.35 9.97
CA SER A 349 -20.42 -6.31 9.06
C SER A 349 -21.74 -6.86 9.60
N SER A 350 -21.84 -7.11 10.92
CA SER A 350 -23.08 -7.57 11.55
C SER A 350 -24.16 -6.49 11.51
N VAL A 351 -23.81 -5.23 11.77
CA VAL A 351 -24.73 -4.09 11.65
C VAL A 351 -25.22 -3.93 10.21
N VAL A 352 -24.31 -3.98 9.23
CA VAL A 352 -24.66 -3.89 7.80
C VAL A 352 -25.57 -5.04 7.40
N SER A 353 -25.27 -6.27 7.79
CA SER A 353 -26.09 -7.44 7.48
C SER A 353 -27.50 -7.30 8.05
N LEU A 354 -27.60 -6.82 9.30
CA LEU A 354 -28.88 -6.55 9.97
C LEU A 354 -29.73 -5.57 9.14
N GLN A 355 -29.12 -4.47 8.67
CA GLN A 355 -29.81 -3.43 7.91
C GLN A 355 -30.21 -3.89 6.51
N LEU A 356 -29.32 -4.58 5.79
CA LEU A 356 -29.58 -5.07 4.44
C LEU A 356 -30.69 -6.13 4.38
N ARG A 357 -30.86 -6.89 5.47
CA ARG A 357 -31.88 -7.93 5.57
C ARG A 357 -33.14 -7.49 6.30
N ALA A 358 -33.18 -6.24 6.77
CA ALA A 358 -34.36 -5.67 7.44
C ALA A 358 -35.58 -5.72 6.49
N GLN A 359 -36.73 -6.02 7.04
CA GLN A 359 -38.00 -6.12 6.30
C GLN A 359 -39.01 -5.14 6.87
N ARG A 360 -39.72 -4.44 5.98
CA ARG A 360 -40.79 -3.54 6.35
C ARG A 360 -42.14 -4.23 6.17
N SER A 361 -42.97 -4.22 7.17
CA SER A 361 -44.37 -4.70 7.12
C SER A 361 -45.27 -3.72 7.85
N ARG A 362 -46.32 -3.18 7.16
CA ARG A 362 -47.33 -2.27 7.70
C ARG A 362 -46.82 -1.05 8.49
N ASP A 363 -45.78 -0.41 8.07
CA ASP A 363 -45.13 0.72 8.76
C ASP A 363 -44.20 0.39 9.92
N GLU A 364 -43.96 -0.87 10.17
CA GLU A 364 -42.97 -1.33 11.16
C GLU A 364 -41.82 -2.04 10.47
N TRP A 365 -40.61 -1.90 11.03
CA TRP A 365 -39.43 -2.62 10.59
C TRP A 365 -39.17 -3.83 11.46
N TYR A 366 -38.66 -4.88 10.83
CA TYR A 366 -38.37 -6.17 11.45
C TYR A 366 -37.00 -6.65 11.04
N PHE A 367 -36.30 -7.20 12.00
CA PHE A 367 -34.99 -7.81 11.81
C PHE A 367 -35.04 -9.32 11.97
N PHE A 368 -34.29 -10.07 11.20
CA PHE A 368 -34.16 -11.52 11.41
C PHE A 368 -33.49 -11.81 12.75
N TYR A 369 -34.02 -12.77 13.49
CA TYR A 369 -33.52 -13.14 14.81
C TYR A 369 -32.03 -13.56 14.78
N GLU A 370 -31.56 -14.18 13.70
CA GLU A 370 -30.14 -14.57 13.53
C GLU A 370 -29.21 -13.37 13.51
N ASP A 371 -29.58 -12.32 12.79
CA ASP A 371 -28.78 -11.09 12.68
C ASP A 371 -28.81 -10.34 14.02
N VAL A 372 -29.99 -10.26 14.67
CA VAL A 372 -30.14 -9.69 16.03
C VAL A 372 -29.27 -10.48 17.01
N ASN A 373 -29.36 -11.81 17.00
CA ASN A 373 -28.58 -12.67 17.90
C ASN A 373 -27.08 -12.50 17.69
N THR A 374 -26.64 -12.43 16.43
CA THR A 374 -25.23 -12.21 16.08
C THR A 374 -24.74 -10.89 16.64
N LEU A 375 -25.52 -9.82 16.47
CA LEU A 375 -25.13 -8.48 16.88
C LEU A 375 -25.15 -8.31 18.41
N VAL A 376 -26.18 -8.77 19.13
CA VAL A 376 -26.26 -8.67 20.60
C VAL A 376 -25.29 -9.63 21.31
N SER A 377 -24.82 -10.66 20.62
CA SER A 377 -23.77 -11.55 21.15
C SER A 377 -22.37 -11.00 20.92
N HIS A 378 -22.24 -9.94 20.12
CA HIS A 378 -20.94 -9.40 19.78
C HIS A 378 -20.29 -8.69 20.97
N PRO A 379 -18.99 -8.95 21.29
CA PRO A 379 -18.33 -8.37 22.47
C PRO A 379 -18.45 -6.84 22.56
N LEU A 380 -18.24 -6.13 21.46
CA LEU A 380 -18.31 -4.66 21.45
C LEU A 380 -19.70 -4.11 21.81
N LEU A 381 -20.79 -4.80 21.46
CA LEU A 381 -22.12 -4.36 21.85
C LEU A 381 -22.42 -4.75 23.29
N ARG A 382 -21.93 -5.88 23.74
CA ARG A 382 -22.05 -6.31 25.15
C ARG A 382 -21.26 -5.38 26.10
N ASP A 383 -20.16 -4.79 25.64
CA ASP A 383 -19.46 -3.77 26.42
C ASP A 383 -20.28 -2.48 26.59
N VAL A 384 -21.24 -2.21 25.69
CA VAL A 384 -22.13 -1.04 25.77
C VAL A 384 -23.27 -1.33 26.76
N ASP A 385 -23.96 -2.48 26.61
CA ASP A 385 -25.08 -2.88 27.44
C ASP A 385 -25.25 -4.41 27.50
N SER A 386 -24.53 -5.05 28.41
CA SER A 386 -24.57 -6.50 28.55
C SER A 386 -25.95 -7.01 29.01
N ASP A 387 -26.58 -6.30 29.96
CA ASP A 387 -27.86 -6.70 30.51
C ASP A 387 -28.98 -6.56 29.47
N GLY A 388 -28.99 -5.45 28.73
CA GLY A 388 -29.91 -5.23 27.61
C GLY A 388 -29.76 -6.31 26.53
N CYS A 389 -28.54 -6.67 26.16
CA CYS A 389 -28.25 -7.75 25.21
C CYS A 389 -28.83 -9.09 25.70
N ASP A 390 -28.63 -9.45 26.98
CA ASP A 390 -29.16 -10.69 27.55
C ASP A 390 -30.72 -10.69 27.60
N MET A 391 -31.32 -9.55 27.86
CA MET A 391 -32.77 -9.41 27.87
C MET A 391 -33.38 -9.56 26.47
N VAL A 392 -32.73 -8.99 25.44
CA VAL A 392 -33.14 -9.17 24.03
C VAL A 392 -33.04 -10.65 23.63
N LEU A 393 -31.93 -11.32 23.94
CA LEU A 393 -31.75 -12.75 23.67
C LEU A 393 -32.83 -13.61 24.39
N LYS A 394 -33.16 -13.26 25.61
CA LYS A 394 -34.21 -13.92 26.38
C LYS A 394 -35.57 -13.71 25.73
N SER A 395 -35.94 -12.48 25.37
CA SER A 395 -37.21 -12.17 24.69
C SER A 395 -37.37 -12.97 23.40
N ILE A 396 -36.32 -13.00 22.54
CA ILE A 396 -36.33 -13.77 21.29
C ILE A 396 -36.61 -15.26 21.57
N ARG A 397 -35.96 -15.83 22.58
CA ARG A 397 -36.08 -17.25 22.93
C ARG A 397 -37.46 -17.59 23.53
N ASP A 398 -37.91 -16.80 24.52
CA ASP A 398 -39.15 -17.06 25.27
C ASP A 398 -40.38 -16.91 24.37
N ARG A 399 -40.35 -15.92 23.48
CA ARG A 399 -41.44 -15.64 22.52
C ARG A 399 -41.27 -16.34 21.17
N ARG A 400 -40.16 -17.04 20.94
CA ARG A 400 -39.85 -17.73 19.69
C ARG A 400 -39.93 -16.80 18.46
N LEU A 401 -39.43 -15.60 18.60
CA LEU A 401 -39.49 -14.59 17.54
C LEU A 401 -38.57 -15.01 16.37
N PHE A 402 -39.12 -15.09 15.16
CA PHE A 402 -38.36 -15.27 13.93
C PHE A 402 -38.00 -13.90 13.31
N LEU A 403 -38.92 -12.95 13.46
CA LEU A 403 -38.72 -11.55 13.12
C LEU A 403 -38.88 -10.74 14.39
N VAL A 404 -37.91 -9.90 14.70
CA VAL A 404 -37.87 -9.05 15.90
C VAL A 404 -38.27 -7.64 15.47
N PRO A 405 -39.34 -7.06 16.03
CA PRO A 405 -39.73 -5.68 15.71
C PRO A 405 -38.65 -4.68 16.17
N GLU A 406 -38.41 -3.66 15.36
CA GLU A 406 -37.51 -2.56 15.71
C GLU A 406 -37.89 -1.89 17.03
N CYS A 407 -39.19 -1.56 17.18
CA CYS A 407 -39.72 -0.88 18.35
C CYS A 407 -39.45 -1.66 19.64
N GLU A 408 -39.47 -3.00 19.60
CA GLU A 408 -39.20 -3.82 20.79
C GLU A 408 -37.80 -3.60 21.36
N ILE A 409 -36.80 -3.37 20.49
CA ILE A 409 -35.42 -3.10 20.93
C ILE A 409 -35.24 -1.61 21.21
N CYS A 410 -35.68 -0.75 20.30
CA CYS A 410 -35.39 0.68 20.39
C CYS A 410 -36.15 1.36 21.57
N ASP A 411 -37.35 0.93 21.87
CA ASP A 411 -38.17 1.53 22.95
C ASP A 411 -37.75 1.02 24.33
N ASN A 412 -37.30 -0.23 24.43
CA ASN A 412 -36.97 -0.85 25.72
C ASN A 412 -35.50 -0.77 26.11
N TYR A 413 -34.57 -0.60 25.11
CA TYR A 413 -33.15 -0.62 25.35
C TYR A 413 -32.47 0.60 24.67
N PRO A 414 -32.53 1.79 25.30
CA PRO A 414 -32.03 3.03 24.67
C PRO A 414 -30.57 3.01 24.28
N LEU A 415 -29.72 2.25 24.98
CA LEU A 415 -28.30 2.13 24.65
C LEU A 415 -28.08 1.27 23.41
N LEU A 416 -28.97 0.33 23.10
CA LEU A 416 -28.91 -0.52 21.90
C LEU A 416 -29.61 0.14 20.70
N ALA A 417 -30.55 1.05 20.93
CA ALA A 417 -31.35 1.68 19.89
C ALA A 417 -30.57 2.25 18.71
N PRO A 418 -29.39 2.90 18.87
CA PRO A 418 -28.62 3.42 17.73
C PRO A 418 -28.19 2.36 16.72
N PHE A 419 -28.05 1.11 17.15
CA PHE A 419 -27.57 0.00 16.30
C PHE A 419 -28.73 -0.74 15.62
N PHE A 420 -29.94 -0.60 16.13
CA PHE A 420 -31.14 -1.30 15.66
C PHE A 420 -32.16 -0.38 14.99
N LYS A 421 -31.89 0.92 14.92
CA LYS A 421 -32.74 1.83 14.15
C LYS A 421 -32.57 1.53 12.67
N ALA A 422 -33.69 1.16 12.01
CA ALA A 422 -33.65 0.87 10.57
C ALA A 422 -33.28 2.13 9.77
N LEU A 423 -32.36 1.98 8.83
CA LEU A 423 -32.00 3.02 7.89
C LEU A 423 -33.06 3.05 6.79
N HIS A 424 -33.68 4.19 6.61
CA HIS A 424 -34.72 4.41 5.63
C HIS A 424 -34.15 5.18 4.44
N ASP A 425 -34.57 4.77 3.24
CA ASP A 425 -34.62 5.61 2.05
C ASP A 425 -36.09 5.93 1.72
#